data_043548e801870774ed606becad1ea527
#
_entry.id   043548e801870774ed606becad1ea527
#
_cell.length_a   1.000
_cell.length_b   1.000
_cell.length_c   1.000
_cell.angle_alpha   90.00
_cell.angle_beta   90.00
_cell.angle_gamma   90.00
#
_symmetry.space_group_name_H-M   'P 1'
#
loop_
_entity.id
_entity.type
_entity.pdbx_description
1 polymer ?
#
loop_
_entity_poly.entity_id
_entity_poly.type
_entity_poly.pdbx_seq_one_letter_code
_entity_poly.pdbx_strand_id
1 'polypeptide(L)'
;MLARRLSKNLVLFTILVCGMFSVFALADSQVRIVRLSDINGDVQIDHGSGFEKALRNMPITQGARLKTADGALAEVEFENGSTVRLAPNTLVSFPELSLRDSGAKVSSVDVSEGIAYFNFNHGKGDEFQVRFANQRTTLKKSARFRIDLGKSKAEVSVTKADVHFQGPSGEIKVSKKHTLTFDPENAGQYELAKGVAPDQYDNWNDQASQYQTQYSYTNEANNAWPYRYGLTDLNYYGNYYSVPGYGLMWQPSMVGANWDPFMNGAWSWYPGLGYTWVSTDPWGWMPYRYGSWAFIPGYGWGWMPGGFNSWNRSPVVASAPVGFRRPTPPATSSGGHPTLIVSRGGLPSTPRRSDDRPAANILIHGQPAAMTRQGTIAGAPKRAEMNRGSAMRANQGRMGQSPRMQSAQRTQNATRTQSSPRMQSAPRMDSGSRSMGGFGSSVPRSSAPSSTRSSSPH
;
A
#
# COMPACT_ATOMS: atom_id res chain seq x y z
N MET A 1 -34.17 -20.79 -61.57
CA MET A 1 -34.16 -21.30 -60.16
C MET A 1 -32.77 -21.33 -59.52
N LEU A 2 -31.69 -21.48 -60.27
CA LEU A 2 -30.32 -21.51 -59.73
C LEU A 2 -29.85 -20.22 -59.08
N ALA A 3 -30.12 -19.05 -59.68
CA ALA A 3 -29.67 -17.75 -59.16
C ALA A 3 -30.28 -17.36 -57.79
N ARG A 4 -31.49 -17.85 -57.48
CA ARG A 4 -32.14 -17.59 -56.18
C ARG A 4 -31.57 -18.46 -55.04
N ARG A 5 -30.95 -19.61 -55.35
CA ARG A 5 -30.29 -20.47 -54.35
C ARG A 5 -28.89 -19.94 -54.03
N LEU A 6 -28.16 -19.39 -55.00
CA LEU A 6 -26.83 -18.77 -54.74
C LEU A 6 -26.93 -17.56 -53.85
N SER A 7 -27.95 -16.71 -54.02
CA SER A 7 -28.11 -15.50 -53.18
C SER A 7 -28.44 -15.81 -51.70
N LYS A 8 -29.25 -16.86 -51.45
CA LYS A 8 -29.59 -17.30 -50.10
C LYS A 8 -28.40 -17.89 -49.37
N ASN A 9 -27.57 -18.68 -50.06
CA ASN A 9 -26.36 -19.26 -49.47
C ASN A 9 -25.29 -18.21 -49.20
N LEU A 10 -25.16 -17.18 -50.02
CA LEU A 10 -24.24 -16.08 -49.83
C LEU A 10 -24.67 -15.22 -48.63
N VAL A 11 -25.96 -14.90 -48.47
CA VAL A 11 -26.49 -14.19 -47.31
C VAL A 11 -26.32 -14.99 -46.02
N LEU A 12 -26.57 -16.31 -46.07
CA LEU A 12 -26.37 -17.17 -44.89
C LEU A 12 -24.89 -17.26 -44.49
N PHE A 13 -23.98 -17.33 -45.44
CA PHE A 13 -22.54 -17.32 -45.21
C PHE A 13 -22.04 -16.00 -44.62
N THR A 14 -22.56 -14.83 -45.12
CA THR A 14 -22.23 -13.52 -44.58
C THR A 14 -22.72 -13.33 -43.16
N ILE A 15 -23.92 -13.84 -42.82
CA ILE A 15 -24.45 -13.80 -41.44
C ILE A 15 -23.63 -14.70 -40.52
N LEU A 16 -23.20 -15.87 -40.99
CA LEU A 16 -22.35 -16.79 -40.19
C LEU A 16 -20.96 -16.20 -39.93
N VAL A 17 -20.35 -15.53 -40.91
CA VAL A 17 -19.04 -14.88 -40.77
C VAL A 17 -19.14 -13.63 -39.85
N CYS A 18 -20.19 -12.81 -39.98
CA CYS A 18 -20.43 -11.69 -39.04
C CYS A 18 -20.71 -12.20 -37.60
N GLY A 19 -21.40 -13.33 -37.44
CA GLY A 19 -21.64 -13.93 -36.13
C GLY A 19 -20.37 -14.45 -35.45
N MET A 20 -19.36 -14.92 -36.20
CA MET A 20 -18.08 -15.38 -35.65
C MET A 20 -17.14 -14.24 -35.22
N PHE A 21 -17.28 -13.04 -35.78
CA PHE A 21 -16.49 -11.87 -35.34
C PHE A 21 -17.04 -11.17 -34.11
N SER A 22 -18.27 -11.47 -33.68
CA SER A 22 -18.87 -10.84 -32.50
C SER A 22 -18.46 -11.44 -31.15
N VAL A 23 -17.63 -12.49 -31.13
CA VAL A 23 -17.24 -13.19 -29.89
C VAL A 23 -15.88 -12.71 -29.34
N PHE A 24 -15.15 -11.86 -30.05
CA PHE A 24 -13.83 -11.42 -29.61
C PHE A 24 -13.78 -10.03 -28.95
N ALA A 25 -14.92 -9.46 -28.57
CA ALA A 25 -14.98 -8.15 -27.89
C ALA A 25 -15.31 -8.25 -26.38
N LEU A 26 -15.06 -9.39 -25.76
CA LEU A 26 -14.87 -9.44 -24.31
C LEU A 26 -13.36 -9.36 -24.05
N ALA A 27 -12.76 -8.24 -24.37
CA ALA A 27 -11.57 -7.82 -23.66
C ALA A 27 -12.02 -7.69 -22.20
N ASP A 28 -11.72 -8.70 -21.40
CA ASP A 28 -11.78 -8.64 -19.95
C ASP A 28 -10.77 -7.57 -19.54
N SER A 29 -11.22 -6.33 -19.63
CA SER A 29 -10.50 -5.17 -19.07
C SER A 29 -10.49 -5.40 -17.59
N GLN A 30 -9.46 -6.10 -17.09
CA GLN A 30 -9.26 -6.27 -15.67
C GLN A 30 -9.15 -4.89 -15.05
N VAL A 31 -10.22 -4.45 -14.41
CA VAL A 31 -10.25 -3.18 -13.71
C VAL A 31 -9.17 -3.22 -12.66
N ARG A 32 -8.11 -2.45 -12.90
CA ARG A 32 -7.04 -2.31 -11.93
C ARG A 32 -7.48 -1.35 -10.84
N ILE A 33 -7.24 -1.73 -9.61
CA ILE A 33 -7.59 -0.96 -8.42
C ILE A 33 -6.37 -0.76 -7.55
N VAL A 34 -6.31 0.41 -6.90
CA VAL A 34 -5.38 0.69 -5.82
C VAL A 34 -6.16 0.96 -4.53
N ARG A 35 -5.50 0.95 -3.40
CA ARG A 35 -6.13 0.96 -2.08
C ARG A 35 -6.07 2.34 -1.45
N LEU A 36 -7.17 2.86 -0.94
CA LEU A 36 -7.17 3.93 0.06
C LEU A 36 -6.82 3.32 1.41
N SER A 37 -5.54 3.30 1.77
CA SER A 37 -5.01 2.50 2.87
C SER A 37 -5.23 3.13 4.23
N ASP A 38 -5.22 4.47 4.32
CA ASP A 38 -5.45 5.18 5.56
C ASP A 38 -6.18 6.49 5.35
N ILE A 39 -7.02 6.84 6.31
CA ILE A 39 -7.74 8.11 6.37
C ILE A 39 -7.76 8.62 7.81
N ASN A 40 -7.62 9.93 7.97
CA ASN A 40 -7.83 10.63 9.23
C ASN A 40 -8.57 11.94 8.94
N GLY A 41 -9.67 12.20 9.62
CA GLY A 41 -10.51 13.37 9.36
C GLY A 41 -11.47 13.22 8.19
N ASP A 42 -11.90 14.34 7.61
CA ASP A 42 -12.85 14.36 6.49
C ASP A 42 -12.12 14.20 5.16
N VAL A 43 -12.22 13.01 4.61
CA VAL A 43 -11.68 12.64 3.30
C VAL A 43 -12.83 12.26 2.38
N GLN A 44 -12.84 12.78 1.18
CA GLN A 44 -13.88 12.57 0.18
C GLN A 44 -13.29 11.95 -1.10
N ILE A 45 -14.05 11.06 -1.70
CA ILE A 45 -13.71 10.41 -2.96
C ILE A 45 -14.83 10.61 -3.97
N ASP A 46 -14.44 10.75 -5.25
CA ASP A 46 -15.38 10.83 -6.36
C ASP A 46 -15.00 9.78 -7.42
N HIS A 47 -15.95 8.93 -7.73
CA HIS A 47 -15.86 7.90 -8.77
C HIS A 47 -16.59 8.29 -10.07
N GLY A 48 -16.85 9.61 -10.28
CA GLY A 48 -17.53 10.15 -11.45
C GLY A 48 -18.99 10.53 -11.21
N SER A 49 -19.51 10.38 -9.98
CA SER A 49 -20.88 10.77 -9.60
C SER A 49 -20.93 11.89 -8.55
N GLY A 50 -19.81 12.52 -8.26
CA GLY A 50 -19.65 13.55 -7.23
C GLY A 50 -18.90 13.01 -6.01
N PHE A 51 -18.45 13.94 -5.16
CA PHE A 51 -17.72 13.61 -3.95
C PHE A 51 -18.64 13.00 -2.90
N GLU A 52 -18.22 11.86 -2.36
CA GLU A 52 -18.82 11.19 -1.21
C GLU A 52 -17.79 10.95 -0.12
N LYS A 53 -18.24 10.65 1.10
CA LYS A 53 -17.34 10.34 2.21
C LYS A 53 -16.51 9.10 1.90
N ALA A 54 -15.20 9.24 1.97
CA ALA A 54 -14.28 8.13 1.79
C ALA A 54 -14.24 7.25 3.05
N LEU A 55 -14.05 5.95 2.85
CA LEU A 55 -13.79 4.97 3.89
C LEU A 55 -12.43 4.33 3.67
N ARG A 56 -11.77 3.94 4.77
CA ARG A 56 -10.55 3.13 4.69
C ARG A 56 -10.83 1.86 3.88
N ASN A 57 -9.85 1.40 3.11
CA ASN A 57 -9.92 0.25 2.21
C ASN A 57 -10.91 0.41 1.03
N MET A 58 -11.36 1.62 0.73
CA MET A 58 -12.03 1.85 -0.54
C MET A 58 -11.11 1.56 -1.72
N PRO A 59 -11.58 0.81 -2.73
CA PRO A 59 -10.96 0.74 -4.03
C PRO A 59 -10.89 2.11 -4.69
N ILE A 60 -9.73 2.48 -5.20
CA ILE A 60 -9.56 3.63 -6.09
C ILE A 60 -9.40 3.08 -7.51
N THR A 61 -10.27 3.49 -8.39
CA THR A 61 -10.31 3.10 -9.81
C THR A 61 -9.79 4.22 -10.70
N GLN A 62 -9.54 3.90 -11.96
CA GLN A 62 -9.19 4.91 -12.96
C GLN A 62 -10.24 6.01 -13.02
N GLY A 63 -9.81 7.26 -13.12
CA GLY A 63 -10.66 8.45 -13.15
C GLY A 63 -11.10 8.95 -11.78
N ALA A 64 -10.87 8.21 -10.69
CA ALA A 64 -11.25 8.67 -9.36
C ALA A 64 -10.51 9.94 -8.93
N ARG A 65 -11.17 10.77 -8.11
CA ARG A 65 -10.59 11.94 -7.45
C ARG A 65 -10.66 11.76 -5.93
N LEU A 66 -9.62 12.19 -5.23
CA LEU A 66 -9.53 12.10 -3.77
C LEU A 66 -9.20 13.48 -3.21
N LYS A 67 -9.97 13.90 -2.20
CA LYS A 67 -9.84 15.20 -1.56
C LYS A 67 -9.76 15.06 -0.05
N THR A 68 -8.81 15.77 0.57
CA THR A 68 -8.71 15.94 2.02
C THR A 68 -9.21 17.34 2.41
N ALA A 69 -10.04 17.42 3.44
CA ALA A 69 -10.45 18.67 4.05
C ALA A 69 -9.37 19.24 5.00
N ASP A 70 -9.69 20.33 5.67
CA ASP A 70 -8.80 20.92 6.69
C ASP A 70 -8.53 19.90 7.81
N GLY A 71 -7.26 19.80 8.22
CA GLY A 71 -6.79 18.85 9.23
C GLY A 71 -6.88 17.36 8.83
N ALA A 72 -7.38 17.04 7.63
CA ALA A 72 -7.53 15.65 7.19
C ALA A 72 -6.29 15.10 6.48
N LEU A 73 -6.06 13.79 6.61
CA LEU A 73 -4.93 13.08 6.02
C LEU A 73 -5.40 11.82 5.31
N ALA A 74 -4.76 11.46 4.20
CA ALA A 74 -5.07 10.23 3.48
C ALA A 74 -3.80 9.55 2.95
N GLU A 75 -3.84 8.22 2.83
CA GLU A 75 -2.79 7.45 2.17
C GLU A 75 -3.39 6.50 1.13
N VAL A 76 -2.84 6.54 -0.07
CA VAL A 76 -3.13 5.62 -1.17
C VAL A 76 -1.94 4.68 -1.34
N GLU A 77 -2.19 3.39 -1.34
CA GLU A 77 -1.20 2.33 -1.47
C GLU A 77 -1.40 1.57 -2.78
N PHE A 78 -0.32 1.40 -3.53
CA PHE A 78 -0.27 0.67 -4.79
C PHE A 78 0.22 -0.76 -4.59
N GLU A 79 0.00 -1.64 -5.57
CA GLU A 79 0.27 -3.08 -5.50
C GLU A 79 1.74 -3.43 -5.20
N ASN A 80 2.68 -2.55 -5.56
CA ASN A 80 4.12 -2.72 -5.31
C ASN A 80 4.58 -2.09 -3.98
N GLY A 81 3.64 -1.62 -3.15
CA GLY A 81 3.91 -0.92 -1.90
C GLY A 81 4.36 0.53 -2.07
N SER A 82 4.21 1.11 -3.26
CA SER A 82 4.32 2.57 -3.44
C SER A 82 3.18 3.27 -2.73
N THR A 83 3.41 4.49 -2.23
CA THR A 83 2.36 5.28 -1.59
C THR A 83 2.33 6.72 -2.08
N VAL A 84 1.11 7.26 -2.13
CA VAL A 84 0.83 8.69 -2.24
C VAL A 84 0.08 9.10 -0.99
N ARG A 85 0.63 10.08 -0.25
CA ARG A 85 0.04 10.58 1.00
C ARG A 85 -0.36 12.03 0.83
N LEU A 86 -1.58 12.34 1.20
CA LEU A 86 -2.19 13.65 1.07
C LEU A 86 -2.24 14.32 2.43
N ALA A 87 -1.64 15.50 2.55
CA ALA A 87 -1.82 16.40 3.67
C ALA A 87 -3.18 17.12 3.56
N PRO A 88 -3.59 17.96 4.54
CA PRO A 88 -4.85 18.68 4.47
C PRO A 88 -4.98 19.57 3.23
N ASN A 89 -6.23 19.80 2.82
CA ASN A 89 -6.57 20.70 1.71
C ASN A 89 -5.91 20.28 0.37
N THR A 90 -5.81 18.98 0.12
CA THR A 90 -5.15 18.42 -1.06
C THR A 90 -6.17 17.72 -1.96
N LEU A 91 -6.07 17.96 -3.26
CA LEU A 91 -6.87 17.29 -4.29
C LEU A 91 -5.95 16.59 -5.29
N VAL A 92 -6.18 15.29 -5.45
CA VAL A 92 -5.51 14.49 -6.48
C VAL A 92 -6.53 13.73 -7.33
N SER A 93 -6.12 13.36 -8.54
CA SER A 93 -6.86 12.43 -9.39
C SER A 93 -5.97 11.30 -9.90
N PHE A 94 -6.61 10.21 -10.32
CA PHE A 94 -5.98 8.99 -10.83
C PHE A 94 -6.42 8.75 -12.28
N PRO A 95 -5.94 9.55 -13.24
CA PRO A 95 -6.45 9.51 -14.61
C PRO A 95 -6.14 8.20 -15.33
N GLU A 96 -5.09 7.48 -14.91
CA GLU A 96 -4.76 6.19 -15.48
C GLU A 96 -4.35 5.19 -14.42
N LEU A 97 -5.08 4.08 -14.36
CA LEU A 97 -4.78 2.88 -13.60
C LEU A 97 -5.03 1.69 -14.52
N SER A 98 -4.06 1.37 -15.37
CA SER A 98 -4.20 0.35 -16.42
C SER A 98 -3.16 -0.76 -16.30
N LEU A 99 -3.43 -1.88 -16.95
CA LEU A 99 -2.55 -3.02 -17.06
C LEU A 99 -2.24 -3.23 -18.55
N ARG A 100 -0.97 -3.27 -18.91
CA ARG A 100 -0.52 -3.60 -20.27
C ARG A 100 -0.62 -5.11 -20.50
N ASP A 101 -0.68 -5.54 -21.75
CA ASP A 101 -0.66 -6.96 -22.12
C ASP A 101 0.55 -7.72 -21.57
N SER A 102 1.66 -7.01 -21.35
CA SER A 102 2.87 -7.54 -20.69
C SER A 102 2.71 -7.82 -19.19
N GLY A 103 1.57 -7.44 -18.58
CA GLY A 103 1.36 -7.44 -17.13
C GLY A 103 1.96 -6.23 -16.40
N ALA A 104 2.63 -5.31 -17.11
CA ALA A 104 3.17 -4.09 -16.53
C ALA A 104 2.04 -3.11 -16.16
N LYS A 105 2.17 -2.48 -14.99
CA LYS A 105 1.19 -1.56 -14.44
C LYS A 105 1.52 -0.13 -14.84
N VAL A 106 0.53 0.58 -15.38
CA VAL A 106 0.61 2.02 -15.63
C VAL A 106 -0.23 2.76 -14.61
N SER A 107 0.38 3.71 -13.93
CA SER A 107 -0.29 4.56 -12.94
C SER A 107 -0.02 6.02 -13.26
N SER A 108 -1.03 6.86 -13.22
CA SER A 108 -0.89 8.31 -13.28
C SER A 108 -1.60 8.95 -12.10
N VAL A 109 -0.92 9.89 -11.46
CA VAL A 109 -1.44 10.70 -10.37
C VAL A 109 -1.27 12.17 -10.73
N ASP A 110 -2.37 12.91 -10.72
CA ASP A 110 -2.36 14.35 -10.94
C ASP A 110 -2.64 15.06 -9.63
N VAL A 111 -1.73 15.94 -9.22
CA VAL A 111 -1.91 16.83 -8.07
C VAL A 111 -2.50 18.14 -8.58
N SER A 112 -3.72 18.47 -8.15
CA SER A 112 -4.42 19.68 -8.55
C SER A 112 -4.19 20.83 -7.57
N GLU A 113 -4.07 20.51 -6.27
CA GLU A 113 -3.79 21.49 -5.21
C GLU A 113 -3.28 20.78 -3.94
N GLY A 114 -2.59 21.51 -3.08
CA GLY A 114 -2.17 21.06 -1.75
C GLY A 114 -0.86 20.30 -1.73
N ILE A 115 -0.65 19.51 -0.68
CA ILE A 115 0.62 18.82 -0.40
C ILE A 115 0.47 17.32 -0.55
N ALA A 116 1.27 16.74 -1.45
CA ALA A 116 1.32 15.30 -1.69
C ALA A 116 2.75 14.75 -1.54
N TYR A 117 2.89 13.67 -0.76
CA TYR A 117 4.13 12.94 -0.58
C TYR A 117 4.13 11.67 -1.42
N PHE A 118 5.17 11.47 -2.19
CA PHE A 118 5.35 10.32 -3.06
C PHE A 118 6.48 9.44 -2.53
N ASN A 119 6.16 8.19 -2.20
CA ASN A 119 7.12 7.14 -1.89
C ASN A 119 6.98 6.05 -2.94
N PHE A 120 7.76 6.15 -4.00
CA PHE A 120 7.68 5.25 -5.12
C PHE A 120 8.69 4.10 -4.99
N ASN A 121 8.22 2.87 -5.13
CA ASN A 121 9.01 1.66 -5.24
C ASN A 121 8.94 1.16 -6.68
N HIS A 122 10.09 1.09 -7.35
CA HIS A 122 10.13 0.66 -8.74
C HIS A 122 9.81 -0.84 -8.86
N GLY A 123 8.84 -1.17 -9.73
CA GLY A 123 8.53 -2.51 -10.21
C GLY A 123 9.08 -2.71 -11.63
N LYS A 124 9.50 -3.93 -11.97
CA LYS A 124 10.02 -4.23 -13.31
C LYS A 124 8.91 -4.03 -14.37
N GLY A 125 9.15 -3.10 -15.28
CA GLY A 125 8.21 -2.77 -16.36
C GLY A 125 7.06 -1.84 -15.96
N ASP A 126 6.85 -1.57 -14.65
CA ASP A 126 5.82 -0.65 -14.19
C ASP A 126 6.17 0.79 -14.57
N GLU A 127 5.14 1.55 -14.93
CA GLU A 127 5.23 2.97 -15.26
C GLU A 127 4.40 3.77 -14.26
N PHE A 128 5.04 4.77 -13.64
CA PHE A 128 4.37 5.65 -12.70
C PHE A 128 4.61 7.10 -13.11
N GLN A 129 3.54 7.79 -13.46
CA GLN A 129 3.56 9.19 -13.85
C GLN A 129 3.00 10.07 -12.74
N VAL A 130 3.58 11.24 -12.56
CA VAL A 130 3.03 12.28 -11.70
C VAL A 130 2.94 13.57 -12.50
N ARG A 131 1.78 14.23 -12.44
CA ARG A 131 1.53 15.53 -13.08
C ARG A 131 1.06 16.54 -12.05
N PHE A 132 1.50 17.78 -12.20
CA PHE A 132 1.07 18.92 -11.39
C PHE A 132 1.45 20.21 -12.10
N ALA A 133 0.60 21.22 -12.04
CA ALA A 133 0.75 22.41 -12.84
C ALA A 133 1.15 22.03 -14.29
N ASN A 134 2.00 22.61 -14.97
CA ASN A 134 2.42 22.22 -16.31
C ASN A 134 3.63 21.27 -16.34
N GLN A 135 3.90 20.55 -15.25
CA GLN A 135 5.00 19.63 -15.09
C GLN A 135 4.52 18.17 -15.08
N ARG A 136 5.35 17.27 -15.61
CA ARG A 136 5.15 15.82 -15.52
C ARG A 136 6.46 15.09 -15.27
N THR A 137 6.38 13.97 -14.59
CA THR A 137 7.50 13.05 -14.44
C THR A 137 7.05 11.61 -14.66
N THR A 138 7.92 10.80 -15.26
CA THR A 138 7.75 9.34 -15.31
C THR A 138 8.88 8.73 -14.49
N LEU A 139 8.50 8.07 -13.41
CA LEU A 139 9.44 7.51 -12.45
C LEU A 139 9.97 6.16 -12.94
N LYS A 140 11.26 6.10 -13.24
CA LYS A 140 11.97 4.89 -13.71
C LYS A 140 12.80 4.21 -12.62
N LYS A 141 12.89 4.82 -11.43
CA LYS A 141 13.63 4.33 -10.26
C LYS A 141 12.88 4.69 -9.00
N SER A 142 13.08 3.92 -7.93
CA SER A 142 12.50 4.26 -6.63
C SER A 142 12.92 5.65 -6.19
N ALA A 143 11.96 6.48 -5.82
CA ALA A 143 12.15 7.88 -5.47
C ALA A 143 11.26 8.28 -4.30
N ARG A 144 11.66 9.32 -3.57
CA ARG A 144 10.83 9.98 -2.56
C ARG A 144 10.90 11.48 -2.75
N PHE A 145 9.76 12.11 -2.85
CA PHE A 145 9.64 13.56 -2.99
C PHE A 145 8.28 14.04 -2.49
N ARG A 146 8.21 15.33 -2.19
CA ARG A 146 6.99 16.05 -1.84
C ARG A 146 6.69 17.07 -2.93
N ILE A 147 5.44 17.20 -3.30
CA ILE A 147 4.90 18.30 -4.09
C ILE A 147 4.06 19.13 -3.16
N ASP A 148 4.31 20.43 -3.12
CA ASP A 148 3.48 21.44 -2.49
C ASP A 148 3.01 22.41 -3.59
N LEU A 149 1.73 22.31 -3.93
CA LEU A 149 1.11 23.04 -5.03
C LEU A 149 0.11 24.06 -4.49
N GLY A 150 0.57 25.29 -4.35
CA GLY A 150 -0.26 26.46 -4.10
C GLY A 150 -0.62 27.22 -5.36
N LYS A 151 -1.40 28.28 -5.23
CA LYS A 151 -1.86 29.11 -6.37
C LYS A 151 -0.73 29.87 -7.06
N SER A 152 0.15 30.49 -6.28
CA SER A 152 1.24 31.35 -6.77
C SER A 152 2.64 30.73 -6.62
N LYS A 153 2.73 29.54 -6.01
CA LYS A 153 4.00 28.86 -5.76
C LYS A 153 3.80 27.36 -5.80
N ALA A 154 4.65 26.71 -6.55
CA ALA A 154 4.80 25.26 -6.54
C ALA A 154 6.22 24.89 -6.07
N GLU A 155 6.32 23.91 -5.19
CA GLU A 155 7.58 23.36 -4.71
C GLU A 155 7.63 21.85 -4.90
N VAL A 156 8.79 21.36 -5.37
CA VAL A 156 9.09 19.92 -5.42
C VAL A 156 10.35 19.67 -4.64
N SER A 157 10.22 19.04 -3.49
CA SER A 157 11.32 18.72 -2.59
C SER A 157 11.69 17.23 -2.71
N VAL A 158 12.88 16.92 -3.25
CA VAL A 158 13.34 15.54 -3.50
C VAL A 158 14.23 15.07 -2.36
N THR A 159 13.80 14.01 -1.66
CA THR A 159 14.52 13.45 -0.50
C THR A 159 15.33 12.19 -0.85
N LYS A 160 14.90 11.39 -1.85
CA LYS A 160 15.58 10.16 -2.27
C LYS A 160 15.61 10.03 -3.78
N ALA A 161 16.78 9.74 -4.33
CA ALA A 161 17.09 9.66 -5.77
C ALA A 161 16.93 11.02 -6.49
N ASP A 162 17.34 11.05 -7.75
CA ASP A 162 17.10 12.20 -8.62
C ASP A 162 15.78 11.98 -9.36
N VAL A 163 15.00 13.03 -9.55
CA VAL A 163 13.74 13.02 -10.28
C VAL A 163 13.84 13.99 -11.45
N HIS A 164 13.35 13.56 -12.60
CA HIS A 164 13.36 14.35 -13.82
C HIS A 164 11.93 14.78 -14.16
N PHE A 165 11.72 16.07 -14.26
CA PHE A 165 10.43 16.67 -14.63
C PHE A 165 10.51 17.23 -16.03
N GLN A 166 9.49 16.99 -16.82
CA GLN A 166 9.31 17.57 -18.14
C GLN A 166 8.25 18.66 -18.05
N GLY A 167 8.64 19.89 -18.35
CA GLY A 167 7.80 21.07 -18.31
C GLY A 167 7.99 22.00 -19.51
N PRO A 168 7.39 23.20 -19.47
CA PRO A 168 7.53 24.19 -20.56
C PRO A 168 8.97 24.60 -20.86
N SER A 169 9.83 24.61 -19.85
CA SER A 169 11.28 24.92 -19.99
C SER A 169 12.13 23.73 -20.44
N GLY A 170 11.51 22.61 -20.81
CA GLY A 170 12.20 21.35 -21.11
C GLY A 170 12.35 20.44 -19.91
N GLU A 171 13.38 19.59 -19.92
CA GLU A 171 13.66 18.65 -18.84
C GLU A 171 14.41 19.33 -17.69
N ILE A 172 13.87 19.22 -16.49
CA ILE A 172 14.47 19.76 -15.26
C ILE A 172 14.85 18.57 -14.37
N LYS A 173 16.14 18.40 -14.09
CA LYS A 173 16.64 17.41 -13.13
C LYS A 173 16.65 18.01 -11.73
N VAL A 174 15.84 17.45 -10.83
CA VAL A 174 15.89 17.78 -9.39
C VAL A 174 16.66 16.69 -8.66
N SER A 175 17.85 17.01 -8.20
CA SER A 175 18.72 16.06 -7.52
C SER A 175 18.26 15.79 -6.10
N LYS A 176 18.67 14.65 -5.53
CA LYS A 176 18.45 14.33 -4.11
C LYS A 176 18.89 15.51 -3.20
N LYS A 177 18.05 15.85 -2.22
CA LYS A 177 18.22 16.96 -1.29
C LYS A 177 18.22 18.33 -1.97
N HIS A 178 17.47 18.48 -3.06
CA HIS A 178 17.19 19.75 -3.70
C HIS A 178 15.71 20.00 -3.78
N THR A 179 15.37 21.28 -3.87
CA THR A 179 14.00 21.78 -4.08
C THR A 179 13.95 22.57 -5.37
N LEU A 180 12.96 22.23 -6.20
CA LEU A 180 12.53 23.01 -7.37
C LEU A 180 11.37 23.91 -6.94
N THR A 181 11.48 25.20 -7.22
CA THR A 181 10.41 26.19 -6.95
C THR A 181 10.07 26.92 -8.24
N PHE A 182 8.81 27.12 -8.51
CA PHE A 182 8.32 27.90 -9.65
C PHE A 182 6.91 28.44 -9.41
N ASP A 183 6.51 29.44 -10.21
CA ASP A 183 5.13 29.93 -10.27
C ASP A 183 4.31 29.02 -11.19
N PRO A 184 3.20 28.40 -10.74
CA PRO A 184 2.35 27.57 -11.55
C PRO A 184 1.79 28.27 -12.81
N GLU A 185 1.53 29.58 -12.74
CA GLU A 185 1.06 30.37 -13.87
C GLU A 185 2.18 30.73 -14.86
N ASN A 186 3.43 30.76 -14.38
CA ASN A 186 4.63 31.03 -15.19
C ASN A 186 5.69 29.94 -15.02
N ALA A 187 5.34 28.69 -15.27
CA ALA A 187 6.20 27.52 -15.08
C ALA A 187 7.44 27.48 -16.01
N GLY A 188 7.63 28.50 -16.87
CA GLY A 188 8.84 28.70 -17.67
C GLY A 188 10.05 29.18 -16.85
N GLN A 189 9.84 29.80 -15.71
CA GLN A 189 10.89 30.28 -14.80
C GLN A 189 10.87 29.44 -13.52
N TYR A 190 12.04 28.96 -13.14
CA TYR A 190 12.19 28.13 -11.94
C TYR A 190 13.49 28.40 -11.21
N GLU A 191 13.51 28.07 -9.94
CA GLU A 191 14.69 28.08 -9.07
C GLU A 191 15.00 26.67 -8.60
N LEU A 192 16.28 26.30 -8.61
CA LEU A 192 16.79 25.05 -8.02
C LEU A 192 17.68 25.39 -6.84
N ALA A 193 17.23 25.10 -5.65
CA ALA A 193 17.97 25.30 -4.41
C ALA A 193 18.46 23.98 -3.82
N LYS A 194 19.66 23.99 -3.24
CA LYS A 194 20.13 22.88 -2.40
C LYS A 194 19.45 22.97 -1.04
N GLY A 195 18.90 21.86 -0.57
CA GLY A 195 18.18 21.76 0.67
C GLY A 195 16.73 21.34 0.45
N VAL A 196 16.11 20.85 1.51
CA VAL A 196 14.68 20.55 1.61
C VAL A 196 14.21 21.20 2.91
N ALA A 197 13.35 22.18 2.81
CA ALA A 197 12.77 22.80 3.98
C ALA A 197 11.83 21.80 4.70
N PRO A 198 11.88 21.75 6.06
CA PRO A 198 10.93 20.95 6.81
C PRO A 198 9.49 21.38 6.56
N ASP A 199 8.59 20.40 6.51
CA ASP A 199 7.15 20.61 6.46
C ASP A 199 6.49 20.05 7.72
N GLN A 200 5.37 20.64 8.14
CA GLN A 200 4.67 20.22 9.36
C GLN A 200 4.16 18.77 9.30
N TYR A 201 3.96 18.21 8.11
CA TYR A 201 3.49 16.84 7.90
C TYR A 201 4.61 15.82 7.65
N ASP A 202 5.88 16.27 7.62
CA ASP A 202 7.04 15.38 7.41
C ASP A 202 7.09 14.27 8.48
N ASN A 203 6.84 14.62 9.75
CA ASN A 203 6.83 13.64 10.84
C ASN A 203 5.75 12.56 10.65
N TRP A 204 4.54 12.92 10.22
CA TRP A 204 3.48 11.96 9.89
C TRP A 204 3.88 11.06 8.72
N ASN A 205 4.42 11.63 7.64
CA ASN A 205 4.90 10.86 6.49
C ASN A 205 6.01 9.88 6.87
N ASP A 206 6.94 10.30 7.74
CA ASP A 206 8.04 9.46 8.21
C ASP A 206 7.55 8.33 9.12
N GLN A 207 6.61 8.59 10.04
CA GLN A 207 5.98 7.56 10.87
C GLN A 207 5.25 6.51 10.01
N ALA A 208 4.48 6.94 9.01
CA ALA A 208 3.82 6.03 8.09
C ALA A 208 4.84 5.20 7.27
N SER A 209 5.97 5.79 6.88
CA SER A 209 7.05 5.10 6.17
C SER A 209 7.79 4.11 7.06
N GLN A 210 7.99 4.43 8.34
CA GLN A 210 8.56 3.52 9.34
C GLN A 210 7.64 2.32 9.57
N TYR A 211 6.33 2.56 9.74
CA TYR A 211 5.34 1.50 9.87
C TYR A 211 5.39 0.53 8.68
N GLN A 212 5.39 1.04 7.45
CA GLN A 212 5.53 0.20 6.27
C GLN A 212 6.86 -0.56 6.25
N THR A 213 7.98 0.10 6.53
CA THR A 213 9.31 -0.54 6.54
C THR A 213 9.37 -1.65 7.58
N GLN A 214 8.79 -1.45 8.75
CA GLN A 214 8.83 -2.39 9.85
C GLN A 214 7.95 -3.62 9.61
N TYR A 215 6.78 -3.46 8.98
CA TYR A 215 5.78 -4.53 8.87
C TYR A 215 5.52 -5.05 7.45
N SER A 216 6.15 -4.48 6.40
CA SER A 216 6.02 -4.96 5.02
C SER A 216 6.88 -6.16 4.68
N TYR A 217 7.48 -6.81 5.69
CA TYR A 217 8.30 -7.99 5.48
C TYR A 217 7.49 -9.16 4.88
N THR A 218 8.18 -9.99 4.11
CA THR A 218 7.63 -11.25 3.64
C THR A 218 8.15 -12.39 4.50
N ASN A 219 7.32 -13.39 4.69
CA ASN A 219 7.63 -14.61 5.41
C ASN A 219 7.19 -15.82 4.57
N GLU A 220 7.36 -17.03 5.08
CA GLU A 220 6.98 -18.25 4.36
C GLU A 220 5.50 -18.26 3.92
N ALA A 221 4.63 -17.63 4.72
CA ALA A 221 3.20 -17.59 4.46
C ALA A 221 2.81 -16.67 3.28
N ASN A 222 3.59 -15.63 3.01
CA ASN A 222 3.21 -14.58 2.06
C ASN A 222 4.31 -14.16 1.06
N ASN A 223 5.45 -14.83 1.04
CA ASN A 223 6.56 -14.49 0.14
C ASN A 223 6.24 -14.64 -1.35
N ALA A 224 5.34 -15.55 -1.69
CA ALA A 224 4.90 -15.84 -3.05
C ALA A 224 3.71 -14.98 -3.51
N TRP A 225 3.18 -14.09 -2.67
CA TRP A 225 2.02 -13.28 -3.04
C TRP A 225 2.39 -12.21 -4.07
N PRO A 226 1.54 -11.99 -5.09
CA PRO A 226 1.86 -11.07 -6.18
C PRO A 226 1.71 -9.60 -5.79
N TYR A 227 1.05 -9.30 -4.65
CA TYR A 227 0.73 -7.95 -4.20
C TYR A 227 1.36 -7.65 -2.84
N ARG A 228 1.73 -6.37 -2.65
CA ARG A 228 2.29 -5.85 -1.39
C ARG A 228 1.31 -4.98 -0.62
N TYR A 229 0.33 -4.37 -1.29
CA TYR A 229 -0.65 -3.50 -0.63
C TYR A 229 -1.51 -4.28 0.40
N GLY A 230 -1.63 -3.72 1.59
CA GLY A 230 -2.32 -4.36 2.71
C GLY A 230 -1.53 -5.44 3.45
N LEU A 231 -0.34 -5.84 2.97
CA LEU A 231 0.50 -6.83 3.64
C LEU A 231 1.01 -6.33 4.99
N THR A 232 1.38 -5.06 5.06
CA THR A 232 1.81 -4.40 6.30
C THR A 232 0.76 -4.53 7.41
N ASP A 233 -0.50 -4.30 7.07
CA ASP A 233 -1.60 -4.37 8.03
C ASP A 233 -1.90 -5.82 8.45
N LEU A 234 -1.79 -6.78 7.54
CA LEU A 234 -1.91 -8.20 7.90
C LEU A 234 -0.83 -8.62 8.89
N ASN A 235 0.42 -8.24 8.66
CA ASN A 235 1.53 -8.57 9.54
C ASN A 235 1.43 -7.87 10.90
N TYR A 236 0.77 -6.72 10.95
CA TYR A 236 0.62 -5.94 12.18
C TYR A 236 -0.58 -6.37 13.01
N TYR A 237 -1.73 -6.62 12.37
CA TYR A 237 -3.01 -6.83 13.06
C TYR A 237 -3.41 -8.30 13.22
N GLY A 238 -2.62 -9.26 12.74
CA GLY A 238 -2.99 -10.67 12.84
C GLY A 238 -1.82 -11.63 12.70
N ASN A 239 -2.13 -12.91 12.80
CA ASN A 239 -1.16 -13.99 12.74
C ASN A 239 -1.59 -15.08 11.76
N TYR A 240 -0.60 -15.81 11.23
CA TYR A 240 -0.81 -16.96 10.37
C TYR A 240 -0.70 -18.24 11.17
N TYR A 241 -1.60 -19.18 10.89
CA TYR A 241 -1.68 -20.50 11.52
C TYR A 241 -1.81 -21.57 10.45
N SER A 242 -1.18 -22.71 10.68
CA SER A 242 -1.46 -23.93 9.92
C SER A 242 -2.57 -24.70 10.62
N VAL A 243 -3.75 -24.78 9.99
CA VAL A 243 -4.92 -25.43 10.57
C VAL A 243 -5.14 -26.78 9.88
N PRO A 244 -5.16 -27.91 10.63
CA PRO A 244 -5.36 -29.22 10.07
C PRO A 244 -6.62 -29.31 9.20
N GLY A 245 -6.48 -29.80 7.97
CA GLY A 245 -7.58 -29.93 6.99
C GLY A 245 -7.94 -28.65 6.26
N TYR A 246 -7.44 -27.47 6.67
CA TYR A 246 -7.72 -26.17 6.05
C TYR A 246 -6.47 -25.49 5.48
N GLY A 247 -5.28 -25.90 5.91
CA GLY A 247 -4.03 -25.29 5.49
C GLY A 247 -3.73 -23.98 6.20
N LEU A 248 -3.10 -23.06 5.48
CA LEU A 248 -2.71 -21.75 6.02
C LEU A 248 -3.92 -20.84 6.22
N MET A 249 -4.08 -20.30 7.42
CA MET A 249 -5.09 -19.32 7.79
C MET A 249 -4.45 -18.10 8.43
N TRP A 250 -5.01 -16.92 8.16
CA TRP A 250 -4.70 -15.69 8.89
C TRP A 250 -5.89 -15.32 9.80
N GLN A 251 -5.59 -14.87 11.01
CA GLN A 251 -6.62 -14.41 11.96
C GLN A 251 -6.25 -13.05 12.53
N PRO A 252 -7.22 -12.11 12.65
CA PRO A 252 -7.00 -10.85 13.33
C PRO A 252 -6.78 -11.07 14.84
N SER A 253 -5.82 -10.35 15.43
CA SER A 253 -5.44 -10.50 16.83
C SER A 253 -6.29 -9.69 17.81
N MET A 254 -7.02 -8.68 17.32
CA MET A 254 -7.71 -7.69 18.17
C MET A 254 -9.20 -7.62 17.85
N VAL A 255 -9.87 -8.76 17.82
CA VAL A 255 -11.31 -8.85 17.60
C VAL A 255 -12.01 -9.51 18.77
N GLY A 256 -13.24 -9.07 19.06
CA GLY A 256 -14.07 -9.68 20.11
C GLY A 256 -14.65 -11.04 19.70
N ALA A 257 -15.20 -11.76 20.67
CA ALA A 257 -15.78 -13.09 20.48
C ALA A 257 -16.88 -13.16 19.41
N ASN A 258 -17.63 -12.07 19.24
CA ASN A 258 -18.76 -11.98 18.30
C ASN A 258 -18.38 -11.34 16.97
N TRP A 259 -17.08 -11.13 16.72
CA TRP A 259 -16.63 -10.54 15.48
C TRP A 259 -16.86 -11.50 14.32
N ASP A 260 -17.28 -10.93 13.18
CA ASP A 260 -17.33 -11.61 11.89
C ASP A 260 -16.80 -10.69 10.78
N PRO A 261 -16.41 -11.21 9.60
CA PRO A 261 -15.84 -10.42 8.53
C PRO A 261 -16.75 -9.32 7.97
N PHE A 262 -18.01 -9.28 8.34
CA PHE A 262 -18.97 -8.26 7.91
C PHE A 262 -19.44 -7.37 9.08
N MET A 263 -18.74 -7.41 10.21
CA MET A 263 -19.15 -6.61 11.36
C MET A 263 -18.99 -5.12 11.09
N ASN A 264 -17.89 -4.73 10.45
CA ASN A 264 -17.53 -3.33 10.22
C ASN A 264 -17.31 -3.08 8.73
N GLY A 265 -18.21 -2.33 8.09
CA GLY A 265 -18.05 -2.02 6.69
C GLY A 265 -19.27 -1.38 6.04
N ALA A 266 -19.16 -1.17 4.75
CA ALA A 266 -20.20 -0.56 3.95
C ALA A 266 -20.23 -1.18 2.55
N TRP A 267 -21.40 -1.13 1.92
CA TRP A 267 -21.56 -1.32 0.50
C TRP A 267 -21.37 0.03 -0.18
N SER A 268 -20.34 0.14 -1.02
CA SER A 268 -20.07 1.32 -1.84
C SER A 268 -20.28 0.98 -3.31
N TRP A 269 -20.89 1.91 -4.04
CA TRP A 269 -21.16 1.74 -5.47
C TRP A 269 -19.98 2.17 -6.32
N TYR A 270 -19.65 1.36 -7.33
CA TYR A 270 -18.62 1.67 -8.32
C TYR A 270 -19.19 1.55 -9.71
N PRO A 271 -19.08 2.61 -10.57
CA PRO A 271 -19.50 2.54 -11.96
C PRO A 271 -18.84 1.36 -12.69
N GLY A 272 -19.63 0.58 -13.41
CA GLY A 272 -19.15 -0.62 -14.13
C GLY A 272 -18.89 -1.86 -13.27
N LEU A 273 -18.78 -1.72 -11.93
CA LEU A 273 -18.55 -2.85 -11.01
C LEU A 273 -19.74 -3.18 -10.13
N GLY A 274 -20.59 -2.19 -9.85
CA GLY A 274 -21.70 -2.33 -8.90
C GLY A 274 -21.27 -2.22 -7.43
N TYR A 275 -22.14 -2.66 -6.52
CA TYR A 275 -21.85 -2.62 -5.10
C TYR A 275 -20.66 -3.51 -4.72
N THR A 276 -19.73 -2.91 -4.00
CA THR A 276 -18.52 -3.53 -3.48
C THR A 276 -18.47 -3.37 -1.97
N TRP A 277 -18.21 -4.46 -1.25
CA TRP A 277 -18.05 -4.40 0.20
C TRP A 277 -16.72 -3.74 0.55
N VAL A 278 -16.76 -2.74 1.42
CA VAL A 278 -15.59 -2.04 1.97
C VAL A 278 -15.57 -2.28 3.47
N SER A 279 -14.58 -3.03 3.94
CA SER A 279 -14.35 -3.18 5.39
C SER A 279 -13.61 -1.96 5.92
N THR A 280 -14.06 -1.43 7.07
CA THR A 280 -13.36 -0.33 7.76
C THR A 280 -12.32 -0.83 8.77
N ASP A 281 -12.19 -2.15 8.95
CA ASP A 281 -11.12 -2.74 9.75
C ASP A 281 -9.75 -2.40 9.13
N PRO A 282 -8.69 -2.12 9.91
CA PRO A 282 -7.38 -1.75 9.36
C PRO A 282 -6.82 -2.76 8.36
N TRP A 283 -7.04 -4.06 8.59
CA TRP A 283 -6.62 -5.17 7.71
C TRP A 283 -7.62 -5.45 6.57
N GLY A 284 -8.63 -4.62 6.39
CA GLY A 284 -9.81 -4.83 5.55
C GLY A 284 -9.57 -4.81 4.05
N TRP A 285 -8.35 -5.05 3.56
CA TRP A 285 -8.03 -5.09 2.14
C TRP A 285 -7.84 -6.50 1.61
N MET A 286 -6.69 -7.14 1.83
CA MET A 286 -6.37 -8.44 1.26
C MET A 286 -7.42 -9.52 1.57
N PRO A 287 -7.86 -9.71 2.83
CA PRO A 287 -8.83 -10.74 3.17
C PRO A 287 -10.23 -10.51 2.60
N TYR A 288 -10.49 -9.31 2.09
CA TYR A 288 -11.78 -8.94 1.52
C TYR A 288 -11.78 -8.91 0.00
N ARG A 289 -10.59 -8.94 -0.61
CA ARG A 289 -10.41 -8.90 -2.06
C ARG A 289 -9.99 -10.25 -2.63
N TYR A 290 -9.31 -11.08 -1.83
CA TYR A 290 -8.74 -12.35 -2.28
C TYR A 290 -9.01 -13.46 -1.27
N GLY A 291 -8.91 -14.72 -1.70
CA GLY A 291 -9.13 -15.87 -0.84
C GLY A 291 -10.55 -15.98 -0.30
N SER A 292 -10.69 -16.64 0.83
CA SER A 292 -11.99 -16.87 1.47
C SER A 292 -11.90 -16.89 2.99
N TRP A 293 -12.99 -16.49 3.64
CA TRP A 293 -13.17 -16.60 5.08
C TRP A 293 -13.82 -17.93 5.43
N ALA A 294 -13.37 -18.53 6.51
CA ALA A 294 -13.99 -19.72 7.07
C ALA A 294 -14.12 -19.57 8.59
N PHE A 295 -15.28 -20.00 9.10
CA PHE A 295 -15.45 -20.21 10.53
C PHE A 295 -15.16 -21.68 10.82
N ILE A 296 -14.19 -21.91 11.73
CA ILE A 296 -13.79 -23.24 12.13
C ILE A 296 -14.05 -23.40 13.62
N PRO A 297 -14.84 -24.41 14.03
CA PRO A 297 -15.10 -24.68 15.45
C PRO A 297 -13.77 -24.80 16.22
N GLY A 298 -13.66 -24.09 17.34
CA GLY A 298 -12.44 -24.06 18.15
C GLY A 298 -11.39 -23.04 17.70
N TYR A 299 -11.44 -22.56 16.45
CA TYR A 299 -10.52 -21.53 15.92
C TYR A 299 -11.21 -20.20 15.67
N GLY A 300 -12.52 -20.19 15.37
CA GLY A 300 -13.25 -18.99 14.99
C GLY A 300 -13.10 -18.62 13.52
N TRP A 301 -13.27 -17.33 13.20
CA TRP A 301 -13.10 -16.82 11.85
C TRP A 301 -11.62 -16.70 11.48
N GLY A 302 -11.28 -17.23 10.31
CA GLY A 302 -9.96 -17.06 9.73
C GLY A 302 -10.05 -16.90 8.21
N TRP A 303 -9.10 -16.19 7.65
CA TRP A 303 -8.96 -15.99 6.24
C TRP A 303 -7.96 -16.98 5.64
N MET A 304 -8.37 -17.69 4.59
CA MET A 304 -7.53 -18.59 3.79
C MET A 304 -7.03 -17.81 2.57
N PRO A 305 -5.72 -17.52 2.48
CA PRO A 305 -5.14 -16.82 1.33
C PRO A 305 -5.33 -17.60 0.02
N GLY A 306 -5.55 -16.90 -1.08
CA GLY A 306 -5.64 -17.53 -2.42
C GLY A 306 -6.40 -16.66 -3.41
N GLY A 307 -6.58 -17.17 -4.62
CA GLY A 307 -7.40 -16.52 -5.64
C GLY A 307 -6.89 -15.15 -6.09
N PHE A 308 -5.56 -14.94 -6.14
CA PHE A 308 -4.96 -13.65 -6.47
C PHE A 308 -5.08 -13.23 -7.94
N ASN A 309 -5.70 -14.04 -8.80
CA ASN A 309 -5.87 -13.74 -10.22
C ASN A 309 -6.97 -12.71 -10.50
N SER A 310 -7.95 -12.62 -9.59
CA SER A 310 -9.04 -11.65 -9.68
C SER A 310 -9.44 -11.22 -8.27
N TRP A 311 -9.90 -9.98 -8.13
CA TRP A 311 -10.37 -9.49 -6.84
C TRP A 311 -11.89 -9.67 -6.67
N ASN A 312 -12.31 -9.90 -5.44
CA ASN A 312 -13.70 -10.09 -5.07
C ASN A 312 -14.36 -8.75 -4.72
N ARG A 313 -15.57 -8.52 -5.23
CA ARG A 313 -16.41 -7.36 -4.83
C ARG A 313 -16.94 -7.50 -3.40
N SER A 314 -17.06 -8.72 -2.92
CA SER A 314 -17.52 -9.05 -1.57
C SER A 314 -16.68 -10.20 -1.01
N PRO A 315 -16.41 -10.23 0.30
CA PRO A 315 -15.71 -11.35 0.91
C PRO A 315 -16.37 -12.69 0.55
N VAL A 316 -15.57 -13.64 0.14
CA VAL A 316 -16.02 -15.03 -0.06
C VAL A 316 -16.04 -15.72 1.30
N VAL A 317 -17.11 -16.43 1.60
CA VAL A 317 -17.28 -17.20 2.84
C VAL A 317 -17.40 -18.68 2.46
N ALA A 318 -16.39 -19.48 2.83
CA ALA A 318 -16.34 -20.90 2.56
C ALA A 318 -17.13 -21.71 3.61
N SER A 319 -17.08 -21.30 4.89
CA SER A 319 -17.90 -21.88 5.96
C SER A 319 -18.27 -20.81 6.98
N ALA A 320 -19.42 -20.99 7.63
CA ALA A 320 -19.95 -20.04 8.60
C ALA A 320 -20.65 -20.78 9.75
N PRO A 321 -20.73 -20.18 10.96
CA PRO A 321 -21.48 -20.75 12.06
C PRO A 321 -22.99 -20.74 11.77
N VAL A 322 -23.73 -21.60 12.44
CA VAL A 322 -25.19 -21.64 12.35
C VAL A 322 -25.78 -20.27 12.71
N GLY A 323 -26.72 -19.79 11.89
CA GLY A 323 -27.35 -18.48 12.09
C GLY A 323 -26.58 -17.28 11.55
N PHE A 324 -25.38 -17.46 11.00
CA PHE A 324 -24.66 -16.38 10.33
C PHE A 324 -25.42 -15.86 9.11
N ARG A 325 -25.57 -14.55 9.01
CA ARG A 325 -26.18 -13.89 7.85
C ARG A 325 -25.24 -12.84 7.29
N ARG A 326 -24.84 -13.02 6.04
CA ARG A 326 -24.08 -12.03 5.29
C ARG A 326 -24.96 -10.84 4.95
N PRO A 327 -24.47 -9.58 5.09
CA PRO A 327 -25.18 -8.41 4.58
C PRO A 327 -25.38 -8.52 3.07
N THR A 328 -26.57 -8.15 2.60
CA THR A 328 -26.86 -8.06 1.16
C THR A 328 -26.60 -6.65 0.65
N PRO A 329 -26.10 -6.49 -0.57
CA PRO A 329 -25.97 -5.16 -1.16
C PRO A 329 -27.36 -4.51 -1.32
N PRO A 330 -27.46 -3.18 -1.31
CA PRO A 330 -28.69 -2.47 -1.62
C PRO A 330 -29.21 -2.87 -3.01
N ALA A 331 -30.53 -2.83 -3.20
CA ALA A 331 -31.12 -2.93 -4.52
C ALA A 331 -30.69 -1.72 -5.36
N THR A 332 -30.34 -1.97 -6.62
CA THR A 332 -30.08 -0.86 -7.57
C THR A 332 -31.40 -0.17 -7.90
N SER A 333 -31.53 1.10 -7.56
CA SER A 333 -32.71 1.92 -7.88
C SER A 333 -32.34 3.04 -8.84
N SER A 334 -33.29 3.50 -9.60
CA SER A 334 -33.13 4.65 -10.53
C SER A 334 -32.90 5.99 -9.79
N GLY A 335 -32.99 6.02 -8.48
CA GLY A 335 -32.86 7.23 -7.65
C GLY A 335 -31.49 7.49 -7.03
N GLY A 336 -30.46 6.73 -7.39
CA GLY A 336 -29.11 6.88 -6.84
C GLY A 336 -28.54 5.59 -6.26
N HIS A 337 -27.28 5.60 -5.93
CA HIS A 337 -26.53 4.45 -5.40
C HIS A 337 -25.83 4.83 -4.09
N PRO A 338 -26.60 4.99 -2.98
CA PRO A 338 -26.00 5.42 -1.72
C PRO A 338 -25.07 4.37 -1.15
N THR A 339 -24.03 4.83 -0.47
CA THR A 339 -23.18 3.98 0.36
C THR A 339 -23.97 3.57 1.60
N LEU A 340 -24.19 2.27 1.76
CA LEU A 340 -24.85 1.70 2.93
C LEU A 340 -23.82 1.25 3.96
N ILE A 341 -23.77 1.93 5.09
CA ILE A 341 -22.87 1.57 6.20
C ILE A 341 -23.56 0.49 7.05
N VAL A 342 -22.86 -0.63 7.22
CA VAL A 342 -23.23 -1.71 8.13
C VAL A 342 -22.20 -1.74 9.25
N SER A 343 -22.67 -1.51 10.48
CA SER A 343 -21.80 -1.63 11.66
C SER A 343 -22.62 -2.22 12.80
N ARG A 344 -22.26 -3.43 13.21
CA ARG A 344 -22.89 -4.10 14.36
C ARG A 344 -22.15 -3.78 15.66
N GLY A 345 -20.90 -3.30 15.57
CA GLY A 345 -20.03 -2.99 16.71
C GLY A 345 -19.79 -1.49 16.95
N GLY A 346 -20.49 -0.61 16.24
CA GLY A 346 -20.12 0.81 16.11
C GLY A 346 -19.06 0.98 15.03
N LEU A 347 -19.12 2.07 14.24
CA LEU A 347 -17.98 2.41 13.40
C LEU A 347 -16.81 2.61 14.35
N PRO A 348 -15.73 1.83 14.26
CA PRO A 348 -14.55 2.13 15.04
C PRO A 348 -14.18 3.56 14.70
N SER A 349 -14.09 4.43 15.72
CA SER A 349 -13.33 5.66 15.58
C SER A 349 -12.00 5.21 14.97
N THR A 350 -11.69 5.64 13.74
CA THR A 350 -10.48 5.21 13.03
C THR A 350 -9.31 5.32 13.98
N PRO A 351 -8.74 4.20 14.49
CA PRO A 351 -7.58 4.29 15.36
C PRO A 351 -6.50 4.98 14.55
N ARG A 352 -5.92 6.03 15.09
CA ARG A 352 -4.71 6.58 14.50
C ARG A 352 -3.68 5.45 14.50
N ARG A 353 -2.99 5.24 13.38
CA ARG A 353 -1.86 4.30 13.28
C ARG A 353 -0.83 4.47 14.42
N SER A 354 -0.83 5.63 15.08
CA SER A 354 0.06 5.96 16.21
C SER A 354 -0.41 5.48 17.57
N ASP A 355 -1.73 5.31 17.78
CA ASP A 355 -2.27 5.24 19.14
C ASP A 355 -2.60 3.83 19.64
N ASP A 356 -2.77 2.86 18.74
CA ASP A 356 -3.19 1.48 19.08
C ASP A 356 -2.22 0.41 18.51
N ARG A 357 -0.92 0.54 18.77
CA ARG A 357 0.06 -0.43 18.27
C ARG A 357 0.17 -1.63 19.20
N PRO A 358 -0.29 -2.85 18.81
CA PRO A 358 0.06 -4.06 19.50
C PRO A 358 1.57 -4.35 19.34
N ALA A 359 2.12 -5.13 20.24
CA ALA A 359 3.47 -5.66 20.08
C ALA A 359 3.60 -6.43 18.77
N ALA A 360 4.78 -6.39 18.15
CA ALA A 360 5.06 -7.08 16.89
C ALA A 360 4.53 -8.53 16.91
N ASN A 361 3.77 -8.88 15.87
CA ASN A 361 3.24 -10.24 15.72
C ASN A 361 4.36 -11.18 15.28
N ILE A 362 4.56 -12.23 16.02
CA ILE A 362 5.54 -13.28 15.71
C ILE A 362 4.78 -14.42 15.02
N LEU A 363 5.34 -14.94 13.93
CA LEU A 363 4.86 -16.17 13.32
C LEU A 363 5.02 -17.32 14.32
N ILE A 364 3.91 -17.91 14.72
CA ILE A 364 3.90 -19.08 15.59
C ILE A 364 3.99 -20.30 14.68
N HIS A 365 5.18 -20.90 14.58
CA HIS A 365 5.35 -22.16 13.89
C HIS A 365 4.72 -23.29 14.70
N GLY A 366 3.74 -23.96 14.13
CA GLY A 366 3.40 -25.33 14.42
C GLY A 366 2.32 -25.65 15.44
N GLN A 367 1.79 -24.69 16.22
CA GLN A 367 0.58 -24.94 17.02
C GLN A 367 -0.28 -23.69 17.08
N PRO A 368 -1.58 -23.78 16.84
CA PRO A 368 -2.47 -22.66 17.08
C PRO A 368 -2.45 -22.37 18.59
N ALA A 369 -2.27 -21.11 18.96
CA ALA A 369 -2.54 -20.70 20.33
C ALA A 369 -3.99 -21.06 20.64
N ALA A 370 -4.21 -21.77 21.75
CA ALA A 370 -5.55 -22.19 22.13
C ALA A 370 -6.48 -20.96 22.21
N MET A 371 -7.56 -20.97 21.44
CA MET A 371 -8.60 -19.98 21.59
C MET A 371 -9.36 -20.22 22.88
N THR A 372 -9.50 -19.21 23.71
CA THR A 372 -10.38 -19.29 24.87
C THR A 372 -11.84 -19.40 24.37
N ARG A 373 -12.74 -19.95 25.21
CA ARG A 373 -14.19 -20.03 24.93
C ARG A 373 -14.84 -18.68 24.57
N GLN A 374 -14.11 -17.57 24.72
CA GLN A 374 -14.56 -16.22 24.39
C GLN A 374 -14.04 -15.74 23.03
N GLY A 375 -13.41 -16.59 22.20
CA GLY A 375 -12.91 -16.21 20.87
C GLY A 375 -11.63 -15.36 20.88
N THR A 376 -11.00 -15.19 22.04
CA THR A 376 -9.72 -14.51 22.20
C THR A 376 -8.58 -15.52 22.15
N ILE A 377 -7.49 -15.23 21.44
CA ILE A 377 -6.31 -16.10 21.38
C ILE A 377 -5.64 -16.10 22.76
N ALA A 378 -5.45 -17.28 23.36
CA ALA A 378 -4.69 -17.40 24.60
C ALA A 378 -3.24 -17.01 24.34
N GLY A 379 -2.76 -15.97 25.00
CA GLY A 379 -1.42 -15.42 24.80
C GLY A 379 -1.38 -13.93 24.45
N ALA A 380 -2.51 -13.28 24.25
CA ALA A 380 -2.54 -11.81 24.23
C ALA A 380 -2.13 -11.28 25.62
N PRO A 381 -1.23 -10.30 25.71
CA PRO A 381 -0.87 -9.73 27.01
C PRO A 381 -2.13 -9.19 27.66
N LYS A 382 -2.41 -9.65 28.91
CA LYS A 382 -3.47 -9.09 29.73
C LYS A 382 -3.21 -7.58 29.84
N ARG A 383 -4.14 -6.78 29.39
CA ARG A 383 -4.15 -5.34 29.64
C ARG A 383 -4.03 -5.15 31.14
N ALA A 384 -2.99 -4.47 31.59
CA ALA A 384 -2.90 -4.08 32.99
C ALA A 384 -4.14 -3.20 33.27
N GLU A 385 -5.04 -3.72 34.09
CA GLU A 385 -6.15 -2.95 34.63
C GLU A 385 -5.55 -1.82 35.46
N MET A 386 -5.57 -0.64 34.90
CA MET A 386 -5.30 0.58 35.66
C MET A 386 -6.52 0.84 36.51
N ASN A 387 -6.39 0.40 37.77
CA ASN A 387 -7.37 0.54 38.84
C ASN A 387 -7.76 2.01 38.99
N ARG A 388 -8.91 2.41 38.43
CA ARG A 388 -9.59 3.64 38.79
C ARG A 388 -10.47 3.36 40.00
N GLY A 389 -9.82 3.32 41.14
CA GLY A 389 -10.48 3.28 42.45
C GLY A 389 -10.55 4.67 43.04
N SER A 390 -11.73 5.18 43.03
CA SER A 390 -12.37 6.01 44.07
C SER A 390 -11.47 6.68 45.10
N ALA A 391 -11.48 7.99 45.18
CA ALA A 391 -11.58 8.67 46.46
C ALA A 391 -11.90 10.16 46.31
N MET A 392 -13.15 10.48 46.42
CA MET A 392 -13.53 11.74 47.06
C MET A 392 -13.76 11.48 48.54
N ARG A 393 -12.96 12.05 49.42
CA ARG A 393 -13.43 12.62 50.71
C ARG A 393 -12.37 13.58 51.27
N ALA A 394 -12.85 14.76 51.48
CA ALA A 394 -12.18 15.83 52.19
C ALA A 394 -11.85 15.44 53.64
N ASN A 395 -10.70 15.92 54.14
CA ASN A 395 -10.70 16.55 55.44
C ASN A 395 -9.52 17.50 55.63
N GLN A 396 -9.82 18.59 56.25
CA GLN A 396 -8.97 19.70 56.64
C GLN A 396 -8.02 19.30 57.76
N GLY A 397 -6.85 19.96 57.78
CA GLY A 397 -6.27 20.33 59.07
C GLY A 397 -4.86 19.84 59.34
N ARG A 398 -3.92 20.70 59.26
CA ARG A 398 -2.96 21.19 60.24
C ARG A 398 -1.52 21.30 59.73
N MET A 399 -1.03 22.51 59.92
CA MET A 399 0.36 22.98 59.85
C MET A 399 1.35 22.10 60.65
N GLY A 400 2.58 22.06 60.17
CA GLY A 400 3.69 21.69 61.00
C GLY A 400 4.98 21.34 60.27
N GLN A 401 5.83 22.35 60.06
CA GLN A 401 7.28 22.32 60.18
C GLN A 401 8.15 21.33 59.38
N SER A 402 8.97 21.89 58.55
CA SER A 402 10.23 21.34 58.06
C SER A 402 11.25 21.17 59.22
N PRO A 403 12.22 20.30 59.07
CA PRO A 403 13.63 20.68 59.12
C PRO A 403 14.52 20.08 58.02
N ARG A 404 15.21 20.94 57.35
CA ARG A 404 16.65 21.17 57.22
C ARG A 404 17.59 19.97 57.20
N MET A 405 18.31 19.92 56.08
CA MET A 405 19.70 19.46 55.82
C MET A 405 20.45 18.71 56.93
N GLN A 406 21.11 17.62 56.51
CA GLN A 406 22.52 17.43 56.80
C GLN A 406 23.22 16.52 55.77
N SER A 407 24.30 17.04 55.26
CA SER A 407 25.37 16.45 54.45
C SER A 407 26.31 15.58 55.33
N ALA A 408 26.79 14.48 54.79
CA ALA A 408 28.11 13.86 55.14
C ALA A 408 28.49 12.93 54.02
N GLN A 409 29.38 13.26 53.19
CA GLN A 409 30.84 13.06 53.11
C GLN A 409 31.33 11.59 53.28
N ARG A 410 31.86 11.08 52.12
CA ARG A 410 33.21 10.50 51.97
C ARG A 410 33.55 9.18 52.62
N THR A 411 33.84 8.17 51.80
CA THR A 411 35.22 7.57 51.86
C THR A 411 35.55 6.86 50.55
N GLN A 412 36.69 7.20 50.00
CA GLN A 412 37.44 6.52 48.95
C GLN A 412 37.95 5.17 49.48
N ASN A 413 38.04 4.18 48.63
CA ASN A 413 39.29 3.42 48.56
C ASN A 413 39.45 2.78 47.20
N ALA A 414 40.61 3.06 46.69
CA ALA A 414 41.22 2.58 45.46
C ALA A 414 41.78 1.14 45.61
N THR A 415 42.04 0.58 44.50
CA THR A 415 43.17 -0.26 44.03
C THR A 415 42.65 -1.55 43.40
N ARG A 416 43.04 -1.99 42.25
CA ARG A 416 44.27 -2.07 41.49
C ARG A 416 44.07 -3.04 40.31
N THR A 417 44.42 -2.59 39.12
CA THR A 417 45.13 -3.28 38.04
C THR A 417 45.01 -4.80 37.85
N GLN A 418 44.66 -5.21 36.64
CA GLN A 418 45.57 -5.97 35.72
C GLN A 418 44.85 -6.24 34.39
N SER A 419 45.35 -5.69 33.31
CA SER A 419 46.14 -6.23 32.23
C SER A 419 45.41 -7.14 31.24
N SER A 420 45.30 -6.59 30.04
CA SER A 420 45.00 -7.27 28.78
C SER A 420 46.09 -8.26 28.40
N PRO A 421 45.79 -9.26 27.59
CA PRO A 421 46.76 -9.76 26.65
C PRO A 421 46.34 -9.46 25.21
N ARG A 422 47.22 -8.81 24.56
CA ARG A 422 47.44 -8.68 23.15
C ARG A 422 47.63 -10.04 22.52
N MET A 423 46.91 -10.42 21.50
CA MET A 423 47.29 -11.57 20.67
C MET A 423 47.62 -11.10 19.25
N GLN A 424 48.74 -11.62 18.88
CA GLN A 424 49.65 -11.42 17.79
C GLN A 424 49.06 -11.80 16.43
N SER A 425 49.54 -11.08 15.48
CA SER A 425 49.45 -11.24 14.04
C SER A 425 50.23 -12.45 13.48
N ALA A 426 49.63 -13.04 12.41
CA ALA A 426 50.19 -13.61 11.19
C ALA A 426 50.93 -14.95 11.28
N PRO A 427 51.12 -15.73 10.21
CA PRO A 427 51.90 -15.28 9.06
C PRO A 427 51.32 -15.55 7.67
N ARG A 428 51.79 -14.74 6.73
CA ARG A 428 51.83 -14.97 5.29
C ARG A 428 52.66 -16.22 4.97
N MET A 429 52.18 -17.02 4.02
CA MET A 429 53.06 -17.91 3.24
C MET A 429 52.88 -17.58 1.77
N ASP A 430 54.04 -17.40 1.19
CA ASP A 430 54.34 -17.00 -0.16
C ASP A 430 54.61 -18.25 -1.04
N SER A 431 54.32 -18.07 -2.32
CA SER A 431 54.95 -18.67 -3.48
C SER A 431 55.03 -20.19 -3.68
N GLY A 432 54.58 -20.59 -4.84
CA GLY A 432 54.92 -21.87 -5.44
C GLY A 432 54.36 -22.00 -6.84
N SER A 433 55.09 -21.37 -7.79
CA SER A 433 54.98 -21.64 -9.23
C SER A 433 55.19 -23.11 -9.57
N ARG A 434 54.43 -23.65 -10.48
CA ARG A 434 54.92 -24.56 -11.54
C ARG A 434 53.93 -24.70 -12.69
N SER A 435 54.48 -24.37 -13.84
CA SER A 435 54.08 -24.53 -15.21
C SER A 435 53.89 -26.01 -15.63
N MET A 436 53.04 -26.23 -16.60
CA MET A 436 53.23 -26.94 -17.87
C MET A 436 51.87 -27.39 -18.41
N GLY A 437 51.57 -27.07 -19.57
CA GLY A 437 51.59 -27.55 -20.92
C GLY A 437 50.17 -27.52 -21.43
N GLY A 438 49.77 -26.84 -22.45
CA GLY A 438 50.20 -26.72 -23.81
C GLY A 438 49.36 -27.64 -24.71
N PHE A 439 48.63 -27.03 -25.62
CA PHE A 439 48.11 -27.46 -26.94
C PHE A 439 46.81 -26.70 -27.15
N GLY A 440 46.66 -25.74 -28.02
CA GLY A 440 47.07 -25.61 -29.41
C GLY A 440 45.87 -25.67 -30.32
N SER A 441 45.72 -24.62 -31.14
CA SER A 441 44.99 -24.53 -32.40
C SER A 441 43.64 -23.77 -32.30
N SER A 442 43.49 -22.68 -32.89
CA SER A 442 43.70 -22.00 -34.16
C SER A 442 42.42 -21.31 -34.59
N VAL A 443 42.56 -20.02 -34.78
CA VAL A 443 41.62 -19.09 -35.44
C VAL A 443 41.55 -19.45 -36.96
N PRO A 444 40.47 -19.09 -37.70
CA PRO A 444 40.69 -17.94 -38.56
C PRO A 444 39.59 -16.87 -38.61
N ARG A 445 40.06 -15.67 -38.78
CA ARG A 445 39.40 -14.47 -39.31
C ARG A 445 38.99 -14.66 -40.78
N SER A 446 37.84 -14.09 -41.19
CA SER A 446 37.68 -13.45 -42.50
C SER A 446 36.60 -12.41 -42.39
N SER A 447 36.90 -11.14 -42.38
CA SER A 447 37.02 -10.20 -43.51
C SER A 447 35.67 -9.85 -44.15
N ALA A 448 35.31 -8.59 -43.95
CA ALA A 448 34.30 -7.85 -44.69
C ALA A 448 34.72 -7.65 -46.18
N PRO A 449 33.79 -7.29 -47.05
CA PRO A 449 34.01 -6.07 -47.79
C PRO A 449 32.83 -5.10 -47.85
N SER A 450 33.24 -3.90 -48.14
CA SER A 450 32.61 -2.63 -48.31
C SER A 450 31.83 -2.45 -49.61
N SER A 451 30.87 -1.48 -49.54
CA SER A 451 30.46 -0.51 -50.58
C SER A 451 29.67 -0.99 -51.81
N THR A 452 28.50 -0.36 -52.05
CA THR A 452 28.41 0.70 -53.09
C THR A 452 27.02 1.40 -53.06
N ARG A 453 27.08 2.67 -53.32
CA ARG A 453 26.10 3.70 -53.57
C ARG A 453 25.36 3.50 -54.90
N SER A 454 24.07 3.85 -54.97
CA SER A 454 23.49 4.66 -56.09
C SER A 454 22.06 5.00 -55.75
N SER A 455 21.75 6.26 -55.47
CA SER A 455 21.12 7.28 -56.33
C SER A 455 19.70 6.97 -56.83
N SER A 456 18.81 7.87 -56.42
CA SER A 456 17.41 8.15 -56.84
C SER A 456 17.32 8.33 -58.39
N PRO A 457 16.15 8.62 -59.04
CA PRO A 457 14.89 9.22 -58.57
C PRO A 457 13.60 8.66 -59.27
N HIS A 458 12.47 8.80 -58.69
CA HIS A 458 11.28 9.49 -59.25
C HIS A 458 10.23 9.60 -58.20
#